data_44855dee9c554c1b4f38b4ccc8c035fa
#
_entry.id   44855dee9c554c1b4f38b4ccc8c035fa
#
_cell.length_a   1.000
_cell.length_b   1.000
_cell.length_c   1.000
_cell.angle_alpha   90.00
_cell.angle_beta   90.00
_cell.angle_gamma   90.00
#
_symmetry.space_group_name_H-M   'P 1'
#
loop_
_entity.id
_entity.type
_entity.pdbx_description
1 polymer ?
#
loop_
_entity_poly.entity_id
_entity_poly.type
_entity_poly.pdbx_seq_one_letter_code
_entity_poly.pdbx_strand_id
1 'polypeptide(L)'
;LMALDLPLPKQVFGHPWLLQGGDKMSKSKGNVIYADDMVRLFGVDATRYFVLHEMPFENDGVITWELVIERFNSDLANILGNLVNRTISMSNKYFDGVVRKTGVTAEVDEDLKAVVTGTRDKVQEKMDKLRVADAITAVFDLFRRCNKYIDETTPWVLAKDEADHDRLAEVLYNLTESITIGAGLLHSFLPETAEKIVNQLNTTSVSYTHLTLPTT
;
A
#
# COMPACT_ATOMS: atom_id res chain seq x y z
N LEU A 1 29.74 -22.52 -6.53
CA LEU A 1 30.35 -21.28 -7.00
C LEU A 1 31.88 -21.41 -7.09
N MET A 2 32.56 -21.86 -6.03
CA MET A 2 34.02 -22.05 -6.02
C MET A 2 34.50 -22.97 -7.15
N ALA A 3 33.80 -24.08 -7.43
CA ALA A 3 34.16 -25.02 -8.49
C ALA A 3 34.01 -24.43 -9.91
N LEU A 4 33.31 -23.31 -10.05
CA LEU A 4 33.09 -22.57 -11.31
C LEU A 4 33.87 -21.26 -11.36
N ASP A 5 34.78 -21.05 -10.42
CA ASP A 5 35.56 -19.81 -10.27
C ASP A 5 34.72 -18.54 -10.24
N LEU A 6 33.51 -18.65 -9.67
CA LEU A 6 32.58 -17.54 -9.48
C LEU A 6 32.75 -16.92 -8.08
N PRO A 7 32.50 -15.59 -7.94
CA PRO A 7 32.57 -14.93 -6.64
C PRO A 7 31.52 -15.52 -5.67
N LEU A 8 31.90 -15.65 -4.41
CA LEU A 8 30.97 -16.07 -3.37
C LEU A 8 29.96 -14.99 -3.05
N PRO A 9 28.73 -15.35 -2.61
CA PRO A 9 27.74 -14.38 -2.19
C PRO A 9 28.27 -13.59 -0.98
N LYS A 10 28.01 -12.30 -0.95
CA LYS A 10 28.39 -11.44 0.19
C LYS A 10 27.56 -11.72 1.42
N GLN A 11 26.36 -12.24 1.25
CA GLN A 11 25.42 -12.54 2.32
C GLN A 11 24.55 -13.74 1.92
N VAL A 12 24.27 -14.61 2.87
CA VAL A 12 23.25 -15.65 2.79
C VAL A 12 22.20 -15.32 3.84
N PHE A 13 20.97 -15.11 3.41
CA PHE A 13 19.85 -14.75 4.26
C PHE A 13 18.84 -15.90 4.28
N GLY A 14 18.49 -16.38 5.46
CA GLY A 14 17.46 -17.40 5.67
C GLY A 14 16.18 -16.76 6.22
N HIS A 15 15.02 -17.21 5.76
CA HIS A 15 13.73 -16.82 6.31
C HIS A 15 13.08 -17.99 7.05
N PRO A 16 12.15 -17.72 7.99
CA PRO A 16 11.44 -18.75 8.74
C PRO A 16 10.50 -19.61 7.87
N TRP A 17 9.86 -20.58 8.48
CA TRP A 17 8.88 -21.43 7.82
C TRP A 17 7.53 -20.74 7.68
N LEU A 18 6.79 -21.14 6.64
CA LEU A 18 5.37 -20.88 6.52
C LEU A 18 4.62 -22.15 6.96
N LEU A 19 3.87 -22.04 8.05
CA LEU A 19 3.14 -23.14 8.68
C LEU A 19 1.67 -23.05 8.33
N GLN A 20 0.98 -24.18 8.13
CA GLN A 20 -0.47 -24.21 8.02
C GLN A 20 -1.08 -24.51 9.39
N GLY A 21 -1.83 -23.55 9.94
CA GLY A 21 -2.49 -23.72 11.24
C GLY A 21 -1.55 -24.06 12.40
N GLY A 22 -0.25 -23.71 12.27
CA GLY A 22 0.80 -24.03 13.25
C GLY A 22 1.57 -25.33 12.95
N ASP A 23 1.15 -26.10 11.94
CA ASP A 23 1.82 -27.33 11.52
C ASP A 23 2.68 -27.12 10.26
N LYS A 24 3.81 -27.83 10.19
CA LYS A 24 4.63 -27.88 8.97
C LYS A 24 3.81 -28.46 7.83
N MET A 25 3.76 -27.76 6.71
CA MET A 25 3.12 -28.25 5.50
C MET A 25 3.81 -29.51 4.96
N SER A 26 3.04 -30.53 4.64
CA SER A 26 3.53 -31.80 4.09
C SER A 26 2.50 -32.38 3.11
N LYS A 27 2.97 -32.83 1.95
CA LYS A 27 2.13 -33.50 0.95
C LYS A 27 1.47 -34.76 1.52
N SER A 28 2.17 -35.50 2.37
CA SER A 28 1.66 -36.72 3.02
C SER A 28 0.56 -36.46 4.04
N LYS A 29 0.54 -35.27 4.65
CA LYS A 29 -0.53 -34.83 5.57
C LYS A 29 -1.70 -34.19 4.83
N GLY A 30 -1.58 -33.90 3.55
CA GLY A 30 -2.63 -33.23 2.77
C GLY A 30 -2.91 -31.77 3.19
N ASN A 31 -2.01 -31.16 3.96
CA ASN A 31 -2.17 -29.83 4.53
C ASN A 31 -1.34 -28.77 3.78
N VAL A 32 -1.14 -28.93 2.48
CA VAL A 32 -0.39 -27.96 1.67
C VAL A 32 -1.36 -26.96 1.04
N ILE A 33 -1.11 -25.68 1.28
CA ILE A 33 -1.74 -24.58 0.51
C ILE A 33 -0.77 -24.23 -0.63
N TYR A 34 -1.22 -24.44 -1.86
CA TYR A 34 -0.41 -24.14 -3.03
C TYR A 34 -0.57 -22.69 -3.47
N ALA A 35 0.53 -22.08 -3.88
CA ALA A 35 0.52 -20.71 -4.39
C ALA A 35 -0.40 -20.57 -5.62
N ASP A 36 -0.45 -21.57 -6.48
CA ASP A 36 -1.32 -21.58 -7.67
C ASP A 36 -2.82 -21.53 -7.29
N ASP A 37 -3.22 -22.18 -6.20
CA ASP A 37 -4.59 -22.11 -5.70
C ASP A 37 -4.92 -20.72 -5.15
N MET A 38 -3.99 -20.12 -4.42
CA MET A 38 -4.14 -18.74 -3.94
C MET A 38 -4.24 -17.74 -5.10
N VAL A 39 -3.37 -17.86 -6.09
CA VAL A 39 -3.39 -16.99 -7.29
C VAL A 39 -4.70 -17.16 -8.06
N ARG A 40 -5.20 -18.38 -8.22
CA ARG A 40 -6.46 -18.65 -8.90
C ARG A 40 -7.66 -18.04 -8.17
N LEU A 41 -7.66 -18.05 -6.84
CA LEU A 41 -8.77 -17.56 -6.01
C LEU A 41 -8.72 -16.05 -5.78
N PHE A 42 -7.55 -15.48 -5.55
CA PHE A 42 -7.38 -14.09 -5.10
C PHE A 42 -6.59 -13.20 -6.06
N GLY A 43 -5.96 -13.79 -7.07
CA GLY A 43 -5.04 -13.07 -7.98
C GLY A 43 -3.62 -12.97 -7.44
N VAL A 44 -2.72 -12.53 -8.32
CA VAL A 44 -1.28 -12.48 -8.03
C VAL A 44 -0.95 -11.52 -6.90
N ASP A 45 -1.46 -10.30 -6.97
CA ASP A 45 -1.11 -9.25 -6.02
C ASP A 45 -1.63 -9.53 -4.60
N ALA A 46 -2.83 -10.07 -4.46
CA ALA A 46 -3.35 -10.45 -3.15
C ALA A 46 -2.55 -11.61 -2.54
N THR A 47 -2.14 -12.58 -3.36
CA THR A 47 -1.25 -13.66 -2.93
C THR A 47 0.11 -13.10 -2.50
N ARG A 48 0.71 -12.19 -3.27
CA ARG A 48 1.95 -11.50 -2.91
C ARG A 48 1.82 -10.73 -1.60
N TYR A 49 0.74 -9.95 -1.46
CA TYR A 49 0.46 -9.21 -0.22
C TYR A 49 0.50 -10.14 0.98
N PHE A 50 -0.27 -11.21 0.94
CA PHE A 50 -0.36 -12.15 2.05
C PHE A 50 1.01 -12.75 2.39
N VAL A 51 1.71 -13.32 1.41
CA VAL A 51 3.00 -13.97 1.65
C VAL A 51 4.06 -12.99 2.16
N LEU A 52 4.11 -11.78 1.59
CA LEU A 52 5.11 -10.78 2.00
C LEU A 52 4.78 -10.11 3.35
N HIS A 53 3.50 -10.02 3.70
CA HIS A 53 3.05 -9.37 4.94
C HIS A 53 3.04 -10.33 6.13
N GLU A 54 2.59 -11.58 5.94
CA GLU A 54 2.39 -12.55 7.03
C GLU A 54 3.62 -13.43 7.29
N MET A 55 4.74 -13.17 6.62
CA MET A 55 6.01 -13.87 6.87
C MET A 55 7.04 -12.89 7.46
N PRO A 56 6.93 -12.52 8.74
CA PRO A 56 7.98 -11.78 9.42
C PRO A 56 9.25 -12.62 9.48
N PHE A 57 10.42 -12.00 9.29
CA PHE A 57 11.67 -12.76 9.22
C PHE A 57 12.20 -13.23 10.60
N GLU A 58 11.61 -12.77 11.66
CA GLU A 58 12.00 -13.14 13.03
C GLU A 58 11.31 -14.41 13.55
N ASN A 59 10.15 -14.77 12.99
CA ASN A 59 9.35 -15.89 13.46
C ASN A 59 8.68 -16.62 12.30
N ASP A 60 8.26 -17.86 12.54
CA ASP A 60 7.49 -18.62 11.56
C ASP A 60 6.15 -17.90 11.26
N GLY A 61 5.81 -17.83 10.00
CA GLY A 61 4.52 -17.34 9.54
C GLY A 61 3.45 -18.44 9.58
N VAL A 62 2.21 -18.05 9.79
CA VAL A 62 1.07 -18.98 9.76
C VAL A 62 0.15 -18.60 8.61
N ILE A 63 -0.26 -19.60 7.82
CA ILE A 63 -1.27 -19.44 6.78
C ILE A 63 -2.49 -20.30 7.11
N THR A 64 -3.66 -19.68 7.06
CA THR A 64 -4.98 -20.34 7.02
C THR A 64 -5.85 -19.62 6.00
N TRP A 65 -6.87 -20.30 5.48
CA TRP A 65 -7.81 -19.66 4.55
C TRP A 65 -8.57 -18.51 5.18
N GLU A 66 -8.91 -18.63 6.46
CA GLU A 66 -9.57 -17.60 7.25
C GLU A 66 -8.70 -16.34 7.33
N LEU A 67 -7.40 -16.50 7.63
CA LEU A 67 -6.46 -15.38 7.71
C LEU A 67 -6.26 -14.72 6.34
N VAL A 68 -6.16 -15.51 5.26
CA VAL A 68 -6.06 -14.96 3.89
C VAL A 68 -7.28 -14.11 3.56
N ILE A 69 -8.48 -14.60 3.85
CA ILE A 69 -9.75 -13.88 3.61
C ILE A 69 -9.83 -12.62 4.48
N GLU A 70 -9.44 -12.73 5.75
CA GLU A 70 -9.41 -11.59 6.66
C GLU A 70 -8.50 -10.48 6.14
N ARG A 71 -7.27 -10.80 5.76
CA ARG A 71 -6.32 -9.82 5.22
C ARG A 71 -6.78 -9.20 3.91
N PHE A 72 -7.35 -10.02 3.03
CA PHE A 72 -7.91 -9.52 1.79
C PHE A 72 -9.02 -8.49 2.05
N ASN A 73 -9.94 -8.79 2.95
CA ASN A 73 -11.05 -7.90 3.26
C ASN A 73 -10.62 -6.67 4.06
N SER A 74 -9.82 -6.84 5.12
CA SER A 74 -9.44 -5.74 6.02
C SER A 74 -8.46 -4.77 5.34
N ASP A 75 -7.43 -5.28 4.70
CA ASP A 75 -6.34 -4.45 4.22
C ASP A 75 -6.56 -4.03 2.76
N LEU A 76 -6.73 -5.01 1.85
CA LEU A 76 -6.82 -4.69 0.42
C LEU A 76 -8.17 -4.08 0.05
N ALA A 77 -9.28 -4.63 0.53
CA ALA A 77 -10.60 -4.10 0.18
C ALA A 77 -10.96 -2.86 1.02
N ASN A 78 -10.90 -2.95 2.35
CA ASN A 78 -11.40 -1.87 3.21
C ASN A 78 -10.43 -0.70 3.35
N ILE A 79 -9.12 -0.95 3.54
CA ILE A 79 -8.16 0.15 3.69
C ILE A 79 -7.84 0.74 2.33
N LEU A 80 -7.34 -0.06 1.37
CA LEU A 80 -6.85 0.46 0.10
C LEU A 80 -7.98 0.67 -0.92
N GLY A 81 -8.76 -0.37 -1.21
CA GLY A 81 -9.82 -0.31 -2.24
C GLY A 81 -10.87 0.75 -1.93
N ASN A 82 -11.35 0.78 -0.68
CA ASN A 82 -12.33 1.78 -0.25
C ASN A 82 -11.76 3.21 -0.28
N LEU A 83 -10.51 3.43 0.10
CA LEU A 83 -9.85 4.73 0.02
C LEU A 83 -9.83 5.27 -1.42
N VAL A 84 -9.34 4.45 -2.36
CA VAL A 84 -9.26 4.82 -3.79
C VAL A 84 -10.65 5.10 -4.34
N ASN A 85 -11.59 4.20 -4.10
CA ASN A 85 -12.97 4.34 -4.58
C ASN A 85 -13.67 5.60 -4.02
N ARG A 86 -13.55 5.87 -2.71
CA ARG A 86 -14.13 7.08 -2.07
C ARG A 86 -13.54 8.34 -2.68
N THR A 87 -12.21 8.41 -2.85
CA THR A 87 -11.53 9.58 -3.39
C THR A 87 -11.96 9.87 -4.82
N ILE A 88 -11.95 8.85 -5.70
CA ILE A 88 -12.39 9.00 -7.10
C ILE A 88 -13.86 9.36 -7.18
N SER A 89 -14.71 8.70 -6.39
CA SER A 89 -16.16 8.98 -6.39
C SER A 89 -16.47 10.40 -5.95
N MET A 90 -15.78 10.94 -4.94
CA MET A 90 -15.94 12.33 -4.52
C MET A 90 -15.39 13.30 -5.56
N SER A 91 -14.24 13.02 -6.18
CA SER A 91 -13.67 13.84 -7.24
C SER A 91 -14.61 13.94 -8.44
N ASN A 92 -15.18 12.81 -8.87
CA ASN A 92 -16.16 12.80 -9.96
C ASN A 92 -17.45 13.53 -9.59
N LYS A 93 -17.96 13.31 -8.38
CA LYS A 93 -19.23 13.88 -7.93
C LYS A 93 -19.20 15.39 -7.78
N TYR A 94 -18.09 15.94 -7.26
CA TYR A 94 -18.02 17.35 -6.88
C TYR A 94 -17.24 18.21 -7.86
N PHE A 95 -16.38 17.60 -8.70
CA PHE A 95 -15.47 18.32 -9.60
C PHE A 95 -15.35 17.67 -10.99
N ASP A 96 -16.29 16.82 -11.40
CA ASP A 96 -16.30 16.14 -12.71
C ASP A 96 -14.96 15.41 -12.99
N GLY A 97 -14.31 14.89 -11.95
CA GLY A 97 -13.03 14.18 -12.05
C GLY A 97 -11.79 15.09 -12.17
N VAL A 98 -11.95 16.41 -12.09
CA VAL A 98 -10.84 17.36 -12.19
C VAL A 98 -10.35 17.72 -10.79
N VAL A 99 -9.19 17.20 -10.41
CA VAL A 99 -8.55 17.51 -9.13
C VAL A 99 -7.59 18.69 -9.29
N ARG A 100 -7.71 19.71 -8.44
CA ARG A 100 -6.88 20.92 -8.49
C ARG A 100 -6.38 21.32 -7.10
N LYS A 101 -5.17 21.86 -7.07
CA LYS A 101 -4.61 22.49 -5.88
C LYS A 101 -5.15 23.93 -5.77
N THR A 102 -5.67 24.30 -4.62
CA THR A 102 -6.20 25.63 -4.35
C THR A 102 -5.35 26.43 -3.36
N GLY A 103 -4.58 25.74 -2.51
CA GLY A 103 -3.77 26.36 -1.47
C GLY A 103 -4.56 26.72 -0.19
N VAL A 104 -5.84 26.33 -0.12
CA VAL A 104 -6.67 26.53 1.09
C VAL A 104 -6.36 25.40 2.10
N THR A 105 -5.33 25.62 2.91
CA THR A 105 -4.77 24.62 3.83
C THR A 105 -5.35 24.72 5.24
N ALA A 106 -5.21 23.63 6.01
CA ALA A 106 -5.53 23.54 7.42
C ALA A 106 -4.45 22.71 8.16
N GLU A 107 -4.40 22.78 9.48
CA GLU A 107 -3.40 22.05 10.31
C GLU A 107 -3.37 20.55 10.02
N VAL A 108 -4.54 19.92 9.82
CA VAL A 108 -4.67 18.51 9.48
C VAL A 108 -3.95 18.10 8.18
N ASP A 109 -3.72 19.04 7.27
CA ASP A 109 -3.00 18.79 6.01
C ASP A 109 -1.51 18.62 6.27
N GLU A 110 -0.94 19.37 7.21
CA GLU A 110 0.48 19.25 7.58
C GLU A 110 0.75 17.90 8.25
N ASP A 111 -0.18 17.38 9.05
CA ASP A 111 -0.09 16.04 9.62
C ASP A 111 -0.10 14.96 8.53
N LEU A 112 -0.97 15.06 7.55
CA LEU A 112 -1.00 14.14 6.41
C LEU A 112 0.32 14.23 5.63
N LYS A 113 0.75 15.43 5.30
CA LYS A 113 1.98 15.70 4.55
C LYS A 113 3.21 15.14 5.27
N ALA A 114 3.31 15.29 6.60
CA ALA A 114 4.41 14.73 7.39
C ALA A 114 4.46 13.19 7.28
N VAL A 115 3.30 12.53 7.30
CA VAL A 115 3.22 11.06 7.11
C VAL A 115 3.63 10.70 5.69
N VAL A 116 3.09 11.36 4.67
CA VAL A 116 3.41 11.09 3.25
C VAL A 116 4.90 11.21 2.99
N THR A 117 5.51 12.34 3.40
CA THR A 117 6.93 12.61 3.15
C THR A 117 7.85 11.66 3.92
N GLY A 118 7.46 11.26 5.15
CA GLY A 118 8.24 10.34 5.97
C GLY A 118 8.09 8.86 5.61
N THR A 119 7.07 8.48 4.84
CA THR A 119 6.79 7.05 4.56
C THR A 119 7.89 6.42 3.70
N ARG A 120 8.44 7.14 2.72
CA ARG A 120 9.53 6.61 1.87
C ARG A 120 10.74 6.18 2.69
N ASP A 121 11.19 7.03 3.59
CA ASP A 121 12.39 6.76 4.40
C ASP A 121 12.14 5.58 5.35
N LYS A 122 10.92 5.48 5.90
CA LYS A 122 10.51 4.31 6.71
C LYS A 122 10.55 3.02 5.89
N VAL A 123 9.98 3.04 4.68
CA VAL A 123 10.00 1.86 3.78
C VAL A 123 11.44 1.48 3.46
N GLN A 124 12.27 2.46 3.07
CA GLN A 124 13.68 2.22 2.75
C GLN A 124 14.44 1.63 3.94
N GLU A 125 14.30 2.20 5.14
CA GLU A 125 14.93 1.68 6.36
C GLU A 125 14.56 0.22 6.63
N LYS A 126 13.28 -0.13 6.45
CA LYS A 126 12.81 -1.52 6.65
C LYS A 126 13.35 -2.45 5.58
N MET A 127 13.35 -2.02 4.31
CA MET A 127 13.88 -2.80 3.20
C MET A 127 15.38 -3.04 3.32
N ASP A 128 16.17 -2.04 3.74
CA ASP A 128 17.60 -2.19 3.98
C ASP A 128 17.93 -3.25 5.05
N LYS A 129 16.99 -3.48 5.96
CA LYS A 129 17.05 -4.53 7.01
C LYS A 129 16.35 -5.82 6.60
N LEU A 130 15.90 -5.94 5.34
CA LEU A 130 15.12 -7.06 4.82
C LEU A 130 13.80 -7.31 5.56
N ARG A 131 13.26 -6.31 6.25
CA ARG A 131 11.98 -6.36 6.99
C ARG A 131 10.81 -6.02 6.06
N VAL A 132 10.55 -6.91 5.12
CA VAL A 132 9.56 -6.69 4.04
C VAL A 132 8.15 -6.48 4.58
N ALA A 133 7.72 -7.28 5.56
CA ALA A 133 6.40 -7.13 6.21
C ALA A 133 6.20 -5.75 6.83
N ASP A 134 7.22 -5.24 7.54
CA ASP A 134 7.19 -3.90 8.14
C ASP A 134 7.20 -2.80 7.08
N ALA A 135 7.90 -3.01 5.96
CA ALA A 135 7.92 -2.05 4.86
C ALA A 135 6.52 -1.91 4.24
N ILE A 136 5.82 -3.03 4.00
CA ILE A 136 4.44 -3.02 3.52
C ILE A 136 3.52 -2.36 4.54
N THR A 137 3.67 -2.69 5.83
CA THR A 137 2.91 -2.07 6.92
C THR A 137 3.06 -0.55 6.91
N ALA A 138 4.27 -0.03 6.69
CA ALA A 138 4.51 1.42 6.61
C ALA A 138 3.76 2.08 5.44
N VAL A 139 3.64 1.40 4.30
CA VAL A 139 2.81 1.89 3.18
C VAL A 139 1.32 1.87 3.54
N PHE A 140 0.85 0.82 4.19
CA PHE A 140 -0.55 0.73 4.62
C PHE A 140 -0.89 1.73 5.73
N ASP A 141 0.06 2.11 6.58
CA ASP A 141 -0.13 3.19 7.57
C ASP A 141 -0.38 4.55 6.90
N LEU A 142 0.26 4.82 5.75
CA LEU A 142 -0.08 5.97 4.92
C LEU A 142 -1.53 5.90 4.44
N PHE A 143 -2.00 4.76 3.94
CA PHE A 143 -3.40 4.63 3.49
C PHE A 143 -4.40 4.74 4.65
N ARG A 144 -4.07 4.22 5.84
CA ARG A 144 -4.86 4.41 7.07
C ARG A 144 -4.93 5.90 7.44
N ARG A 145 -3.79 6.62 7.34
CA ARG A 145 -3.77 8.07 7.58
C ARG A 145 -4.64 8.84 6.58
N CYS A 146 -4.64 8.45 5.30
CA CYS A 146 -5.53 9.03 4.28
C CYS A 146 -7.01 8.77 4.62
N ASN A 147 -7.39 7.57 5.03
CA ASN A 147 -8.77 7.29 5.47
C ASN A 147 -9.15 8.16 6.66
N LYS A 148 -8.28 8.27 7.67
CA LYS A 148 -8.50 9.15 8.82
C LYS A 148 -8.64 10.62 8.39
N TYR A 149 -7.85 11.08 7.44
CA TYR A 149 -7.94 12.43 6.89
C TYR A 149 -9.29 12.71 6.22
N ILE A 150 -9.87 11.74 5.52
CA ILE A 150 -11.23 11.86 4.99
C ILE A 150 -12.25 12.06 6.13
N ASP A 151 -12.10 11.32 7.23
CA ASP A 151 -13.03 11.40 8.35
C ASP A 151 -12.85 12.70 9.15
N GLU A 152 -11.63 13.23 9.26
CA GLU A 152 -11.31 14.52 9.91
C GLU A 152 -11.80 15.72 9.09
N THR A 153 -11.64 15.68 7.76
CA THR A 153 -12.00 16.79 6.87
C THR A 153 -13.45 16.76 6.43
N THR A 154 -14.15 15.64 6.61
CA THR A 154 -15.57 15.46 6.27
C THR A 154 -15.97 16.07 4.92
N PRO A 155 -15.41 15.63 3.77
CA PRO A 155 -15.60 16.28 2.46
C PRO A 155 -17.07 16.42 2.05
N TRP A 156 -17.94 15.53 2.50
CA TRP A 156 -19.38 15.58 2.25
C TRP A 156 -20.09 16.71 2.99
N VAL A 157 -19.46 17.28 4.04
CA VAL A 157 -19.94 18.47 4.75
C VAL A 157 -19.47 19.70 4.00
N LEU A 158 -18.18 19.79 3.64
CA LEU A 158 -17.62 20.87 2.84
C LEU A 158 -18.37 21.06 1.50
N ALA A 159 -18.84 19.96 0.90
CA ALA A 159 -19.59 20.01 -0.35
C ALA A 159 -20.99 20.67 -0.25
N LYS A 160 -21.47 21.02 0.93
CA LYS A 160 -22.80 21.65 1.12
C LYS A 160 -22.76 23.17 1.01
N ASP A 161 -21.60 23.79 1.21
CA ASP A 161 -21.41 25.22 1.17
C ASP A 161 -20.45 25.58 0.01
N GLU A 162 -20.87 26.49 -0.86
CA GLU A 162 -20.06 26.96 -1.97
C GLU A 162 -18.80 27.72 -1.48
N ALA A 163 -18.86 28.33 -0.30
CA ALA A 163 -17.72 29.00 0.33
C ALA A 163 -16.59 28.02 0.68
N ASP A 164 -16.90 26.75 0.93
CA ASP A 164 -15.94 25.69 1.26
C ASP A 164 -15.43 24.91 0.03
N HIS A 165 -15.85 25.29 -1.18
CA HIS A 165 -15.56 24.53 -2.39
C HIS A 165 -14.07 24.47 -2.71
N ASP A 166 -13.30 25.53 -2.47
CA ASP A 166 -11.85 25.53 -2.64
C ASP A 166 -11.15 24.69 -1.57
N ARG A 167 -11.68 24.67 -0.35
CA ARG A 167 -11.18 23.76 0.71
C ARG A 167 -11.44 22.29 0.35
N LEU A 168 -12.61 21.98 -0.17
CA LEU A 168 -12.94 20.63 -0.65
C LEU A 168 -12.00 20.19 -1.79
N ALA A 169 -11.70 21.09 -2.73
CA ALA A 169 -10.77 20.81 -3.82
C ALA A 169 -9.36 20.51 -3.30
N GLU A 170 -8.86 21.27 -2.31
CA GLU A 170 -7.56 21.01 -1.67
C GLU A 170 -7.53 19.67 -0.96
N VAL A 171 -8.60 19.29 -0.25
CA VAL A 171 -8.71 17.99 0.42
C VAL A 171 -8.59 16.84 -0.59
N LEU A 172 -9.31 16.92 -1.71
CA LEU A 172 -9.25 15.87 -2.75
C LEU A 172 -7.90 15.85 -3.47
N TYR A 173 -7.27 17.01 -3.66
CA TYR A 173 -5.91 17.10 -4.17
C TYR A 173 -4.92 16.38 -3.25
N ASN A 174 -4.95 16.69 -1.95
CA ASN A 174 -4.07 16.07 -0.96
C ASN A 174 -4.25 14.54 -0.91
N LEU A 175 -5.49 14.05 -0.99
CA LEU A 175 -5.77 12.61 -1.06
C LEU A 175 -5.21 11.97 -2.33
N THR A 176 -5.44 12.58 -3.49
CA THR A 176 -4.97 12.07 -4.78
C THR A 176 -3.45 11.98 -4.82
N GLU A 177 -2.74 13.03 -4.39
CA GLU A 177 -1.28 13.05 -4.27
C GLU A 177 -0.77 11.95 -3.31
N SER A 178 -1.39 11.85 -2.13
CA SER A 178 -1.00 10.87 -1.13
C SER A 178 -1.19 9.43 -1.61
N ILE A 179 -2.30 9.15 -2.29
CA ILE A 179 -2.59 7.83 -2.87
C ILE A 179 -1.61 7.53 -4.00
N THR A 180 -1.28 8.49 -4.85
CA THR A 180 -0.31 8.32 -5.95
C THR A 180 1.07 7.98 -5.41
N ILE A 181 1.54 8.69 -4.38
CA ILE A 181 2.82 8.41 -3.73
C ILE A 181 2.80 7.02 -3.08
N GLY A 182 1.72 6.70 -2.35
CA GLY A 182 1.53 5.39 -1.73
C GLY A 182 1.49 4.24 -2.75
N ALA A 183 0.76 4.41 -3.86
CA ALA A 183 0.71 3.45 -4.96
C ALA A 183 2.10 3.19 -5.53
N GLY A 184 2.86 4.24 -5.59
CA GLY A 184 4.21 4.14 -6.00
C GLY A 184 5.10 3.31 -5.12
N LEU A 185 5.09 3.55 -3.84
CA LEU A 185 5.82 2.73 -2.88
C LEU A 185 5.31 1.28 -2.86
N LEU A 186 4.02 1.10 -3.16
CA LEU A 186 3.38 -0.21 -3.25
C LEU A 186 3.81 -1.02 -4.48
N HIS A 187 4.27 -0.39 -5.55
CA HIS A 187 4.55 -1.04 -6.84
C HIS A 187 5.54 -2.22 -6.73
N SER A 188 6.56 -2.13 -5.87
CA SER A 188 7.50 -3.23 -5.65
C SER A 188 6.86 -4.47 -5.01
N PHE A 189 5.76 -4.29 -4.30
CA PHE A 189 5.05 -5.35 -3.59
C PHE A 189 3.84 -5.86 -4.37
N LEU A 190 3.03 -4.95 -4.89
CA LEU A 190 1.75 -5.18 -5.58
C LEU A 190 1.73 -4.43 -6.92
N PRO A 191 2.48 -4.91 -7.93
CA PRO A 191 2.69 -4.16 -9.17
C PRO A 191 1.40 -3.90 -9.96
N GLU A 192 0.53 -4.90 -10.12
CA GLU A 192 -0.72 -4.74 -10.89
C GLU A 192 -1.71 -3.80 -10.17
N THR A 193 -1.78 -3.88 -8.86
CA THR A 193 -2.65 -3.01 -8.05
C THR A 193 -2.18 -1.57 -8.10
N ALA A 194 -0.88 -1.34 -7.96
CA ALA A 194 -0.29 -0.01 -8.04
C ALA A 194 -0.54 0.62 -9.42
N GLU A 195 -0.34 -0.13 -10.49
CA GLU A 195 -0.60 0.33 -11.86
C GLU A 195 -2.08 0.65 -12.09
N LYS A 196 -2.99 -0.20 -11.61
CA LYS A 196 -4.44 0.06 -11.67
C LYS A 196 -4.84 1.35 -10.95
N ILE A 197 -4.27 1.60 -9.75
CA ILE A 197 -4.54 2.83 -9.00
C ILE A 197 -4.08 4.07 -9.79
N VAL A 198 -2.84 4.05 -10.29
CA VAL A 198 -2.28 5.17 -11.08
C VAL A 198 -3.14 5.45 -12.32
N ASN A 199 -3.55 4.39 -13.04
CA ASN A 199 -4.41 4.50 -14.21
C ASN A 199 -5.79 5.05 -13.86
N GLN A 200 -6.40 4.63 -12.75
CA GLN A 200 -7.70 5.15 -12.29
C GLN A 200 -7.65 6.62 -11.87
N LEU A 201 -6.53 7.06 -11.30
CA LEU A 201 -6.30 8.45 -10.95
C LEU A 201 -5.89 9.30 -12.16
N ASN A 202 -5.71 8.68 -13.32
CA ASN A 202 -5.25 9.33 -14.55
C ASN A 202 -3.95 10.13 -14.35
N THR A 203 -3.05 9.58 -13.52
CA THR A 203 -1.73 10.15 -13.25
C THR A 203 -0.67 9.35 -14.00
N THR A 204 0.48 9.96 -14.25
CA THR A 204 1.63 9.21 -14.76
C THR A 204 2.35 8.55 -13.59
N SER A 205 2.72 7.26 -13.74
CA SER A 205 3.59 6.62 -12.78
C SER A 205 4.90 7.42 -12.72
N VAL A 206 5.18 8.00 -11.56
CA VAL A 206 6.49 8.63 -11.33
C VAL A 206 7.51 7.52 -11.33
N SER A 207 8.43 7.56 -12.29
CA SER A 207 9.57 6.65 -12.31
C SER A 207 10.37 6.84 -11.01
N TYR A 208 10.40 5.81 -10.17
CA TYR A 208 10.96 5.84 -8.80
C TYR A 208 12.45 6.13 -8.71
N THR A 209 13.16 6.18 -9.84
CA THR A 209 14.58 6.53 -9.88
C THR A 209 14.87 7.99 -9.55
N HIS A 210 13.87 8.86 -9.50
CA HIS A 210 14.07 10.32 -9.30
C HIS A 210 13.00 11.01 -8.46
N LEU A 211 12.56 10.39 -7.34
CA LEU A 211 11.83 11.14 -6.32
C LEU A 211 12.80 12.02 -5.50
N THR A 212 13.40 12.99 -6.16
CA THR A 212 13.82 14.19 -5.49
C THR A 212 12.59 15.07 -5.37
N LEU A 213 12.02 15.17 -4.17
CA LEU A 213 11.07 16.23 -3.85
C LEU A 213 11.71 17.57 -4.23
N PRO A 214 11.03 18.48 -4.94
CA PRO A 214 11.53 19.82 -5.12
C PRO A 214 11.70 20.43 -3.73
N THR A 215 12.94 20.65 -3.34
CA THR A 215 13.30 21.52 -2.24
C THR A 215 13.07 22.95 -2.68
N THR A 216 11.92 23.51 -2.41
CA THR A 216 11.65 24.93 -2.16
C THR A 216 10.30 25.06 -1.47
#